data_89a9a87db28b80df837290a1d3fe9a8f
#
_entry.id   89a9a87db28b80df837290a1d3fe9a8f
#
_cell.length_a   1.000
_cell.length_b   1.000
_cell.length_c   1.000
_cell.angle_alpha   90.00
_cell.angle_beta   90.00
_cell.angle_gamma   90.00
#
_symmetry.space_group_name_H-M   'P 1'
#
loop_
_entity.id
_entity.type
_entity.pdbx_description
1 polymer ?
#
loop_
_entity_poly.entity_id
_entity_poly.type
_entity_poly.pdbx_seq_one_letter_code
_entity_poly.pdbx_strand_id
1 'polypeptide(L)'
;MKKIFVYLTLGFTTLTSYAATPLWMRDIQISPDGTEIAFCYKGDIYKVPAKGGAATQLTTQDSYESNPIWSPDGRQIAFASDRYGNFDVFVMPANGGAAQRLTTNSTGETPSAFTPDGKYILFSAAIQDPVESALFPRSAMTELYKVPVTGGRTEQVLGTPAEAICFDKSGNLFFYQDQKGFEDQWRKHHTSSITRDIWTYDTRTGKHSNLTRHAGEDRNPILAPDGQTLYFLSERNGGSFNVYAFPLAQPESVKAVTDFKTHPVRFLSMSNNGTLCYGYDGEIYTQQGGSAPQKVQIEITRDDPSQVEYLNYTNGATSATVSPDGKQIGFIIRGEVFVTSADYATTKQITRTPANESGLSFAPDNRTLAYASERNGNWQLYLAKIARKEDPNFPNATIIKEEVLLPSTTVERACPQFSPDGKELAFIEDRIRLMVLNLETKKVRQITDGSTWYSTNGEFSYAWSPDSKWFTLEFIGNKHDPYSDIGLVSAQGNSPIINLTNSGYMSGSPRFALDGNAILFKTERYG
;
A
#
# COMPACT_ATOMS: atom_id res chain seq x y z
N MET A 1 57.50 -36.98 43.56
CA MET A 1 57.25 -36.17 42.38
C MET A 1 55.97 -36.70 41.70
N LYS A 2 54.82 -36.04 41.93
CA LYS A 2 53.54 -36.41 41.28
C LYS A 2 53.40 -35.52 40.02
N LYS A 3 53.32 -36.16 38.84
CA LYS A 3 53.06 -35.50 37.58
C LYS A 3 51.55 -35.25 37.45
N ILE A 4 51.13 -34.00 37.40
CA ILE A 4 49.74 -33.57 37.10
C ILE A 4 49.65 -33.46 35.59
N PHE A 5 48.78 -34.26 34.96
CA PHE A 5 48.35 -34.12 33.56
C PHE A 5 47.14 -33.19 33.51
N VAL A 6 47.30 -32.01 32.88
CA VAL A 6 46.21 -31.12 32.57
C VAL A 6 45.71 -31.47 31.18
N TYR A 7 44.47 -31.99 31.09
CA TYR A 7 43.76 -32.19 29.83
C TYR A 7 43.10 -30.86 29.43
N LEU A 8 43.61 -30.23 28.37
CA LEU A 8 42.97 -29.08 27.71
C LEU A 8 41.89 -29.62 26.73
N THR A 9 40.64 -29.57 27.12
CA THR A 9 39.51 -29.82 26.21
C THR A 9 39.27 -28.54 25.41
N LEU A 10 39.68 -28.54 24.12
CA LEU A 10 39.21 -27.53 23.15
C LEU A 10 37.73 -27.79 22.84
N GLY A 11 36.87 -27.00 23.42
CA GLY A 11 35.47 -26.92 23.00
C GLY A 11 35.38 -26.22 21.64
N PHE A 12 35.11 -26.97 20.57
CA PHE A 12 34.66 -26.41 19.31
C PHE A 12 33.25 -25.87 19.52
N THR A 13 33.11 -24.56 19.75
CA THR A 13 31.84 -23.88 19.56
C THR A 13 31.64 -23.70 18.06
N THR A 14 30.80 -24.53 17.48
CA THR A 14 30.26 -24.28 16.16
C THR A 14 29.42 -23.00 16.24
N LEU A 15 29.95 -21.90 15.71
CA LEU A 15 29.17 -20.71 15.38
C LEU A 15 28.19 -21.12 14.28
N THR A 16 26.99 -21.56 14.66
CA THR A 16 25.86 -21.58 13.74
C THR A 16 25.55 -20.12 13.41
N SER A 17 25.99 -19.67 12.24
CA SER A 17 25.45 -18.43 11.66
C SER A 17 23.96 -18.69 11.43
N TYR A 18 23.10 -18.10 12.25
CA TYR A 18 21.69 -18.01 11.93
C TYR A 18 21.59 -17.12 10.69
N ALA A 19 21.43 -17.73 9.52
CA ALA A 19 20.93 -17.01 8.37
C ALA A 19 19.58 -16.40 8.78
N ALA A 20 19.47 -15.07 8.75
CA ALA A 20 18.22 -14.42 9.08
C ALA A 20 17.15 -14.93 8.10
N THR A 21 16.03 -15.42 8.61
CA THR A 21 14.89 -15.81 7.77
C THR A 21 14.46 -14.57 6.98
N PRO A 22 14.44 -14.62 5.63
CA PRO A 22 14.03 -13.47 4.85
C PRO A 22 12.57 -13.16 5.15
N LEU A 23 12.26 -11.86 5.39
CA LEU A 23 10.91 -11.34 5.61
C LEU A 23 10.50 -10.44 4.46
N TRP A 24 9.18 -10.24 4.31
CA TRP A 24 8.60 -9.39 3.27
C TRP A 24 8.76 -9.95 1.86
N MET A 25 8.70 -11.27 1.74
CA MET A 25 8.54 -11.93 0.46
C MET A 25 7.15 -11.63 -0.11
N ARG A 26 7.09 -11.25 -1.39
CA ARG A 26 5.88 -10.74 -2.06
C ARG A 26 5.61 -11.47 -3.36
N ASP A 27 4.43 -11.26 -3.93
CA ASP A 27 4.02 -11.73 -5.26
C ASP A 27 4.30 -13.23 -5.45
N ILE A 28 3.81 -14.00 -4.51
CA ILE A 28 4.12 -15.41 -4.34
C ILE A 28 3.30 -16.26 -5.31
N GLN A 29 3.96 -17.11 -6.11
CA GLN A 29 3.32 -17.97 -7.08
C GLN A 29 3.92 -19.38 -7.04
N ILE A 30 3.11 -20.38 -6.73
CA ILE A 30 3.53 -21.78 -6.85
C ILE A 30 3.50 -22.24 -8.31
N SER A 31 4.47 -23.04 -8.72
CA SER A 31 4.53 -23.60 -10.07
C SER A 31 3.33 -24.51 -10.37
N PRO A 32 2.94 -24.68 -11.64
CA PRO A 32 1.81 -25.55 -12.00
C PRO A 32 1.93 -26.98 -11.50
N ASP A 33 3.14 -27.53 -11.47
CA ASP A 33 3.43 -28.87 -10.96
C ASP A 33 3.53 -28.95 -9.42
N GLY A 34 3.54 -27.79 -8.74
CA GLY A 34 3.62 -27.70 -7.28
C GLY A 34 5.01 -27.94 -6.68
N THR A 35 6.07 -27.96 -7.51
CA THR A 35 7.44 -28.28 -7.05
C THR A 35 8.25 -27.08 -6.65
N GLU A 36 7.95 -25.90 -7.19
CA GLU A 36 8.70 -24.66 -7.00
C GLU A 36 7.78 -23.48 -6.66
N ILE A 37 8.31 -22.47 -6.00
CA ILE A 37 7.61 -21.21 -5.69
C ILE A 37 8.48 -20.07 -6.20
N ALA A 38 7.91 -19.21 -7.05
CA ALA A 38 8.49 -17.93 -7.44
C ALA A 38 7.95 -16.83 -6.50
N PHE A 39 8.80 -15.89 -6.14
CA PHE A 39 8.44 -14.77 -5.27
C PHE A 39 9.37 -13.58 -5.48
N CYS A 40 8.93 -12.40 -5.06
CA CYS A 40 9.75 -11.19 -5.07
C CYS A 40 10.39 -10.94 -3.70
N TYR A 41 11.65 -10.57 -3.70
CA TYR A 41 12.39 -10.18 -2.52
C TYR A 41 13.41 -9.09 -2.86
N LYS A 42 13.35 -7.95 -2.16
CA LYS A 42 14.23 -6.78 -2.36
C LYS A 42 14.30 -6.29 -3.82
N GLY A 43 13.21 -6.38 -4.57
CA GLY A 43 13.13 -5.89 -5.95
C GLY A 43 13.53 -6.92 -7.02
N ASP A 44 13.94 -8.11 -6.63
CA ASP A 44 14.30 -9.20 -7.54
C ASP A 44 13.33 -10.38 -7.44
N ILE A 45 13.28 -11.18 -8.48
CA ILE A 45 12.55 -12.45 -8.52
C ILE A 45 13.47 -13.59 -8.08
N TYR A 46 12.96 -14.35 -7.14
CA TYR A 46 13.60 -15.56 -6.62
C TYR A 46 12.73 -16.78 -6.87
N LYS A 47 13.37 -17.95 -6.83
CA LYS A 47 12.71 -19.25 -6.92
C LYS A 47 13.24 -20.16 -5.81
N VAL A 48 12.35 -20.95 -5.19
CA VAL A 48 12.68 -21.91 -4.13
C VAL A 48 11.88 -23.19 -4.32
N PRO A 49 12.41 -24.38 -3.95
CA PRO A 49 11.60 -25.59 -3.88
C PRO A 49 10.39 -25.39 -2.95
N ALA A 50 9.21 -25.90 -3.32
CA ALA A 50 8.00 -25.77 -2.51
C ALA A 50 8.12 -26.40 -1.11
N LYS A 51 9.08 -27.29 -0.91
CA LYS A 51 9.43 -27.91 0.39
C LYS A 51 10.38 -27.05 1.23
N GLY A 52 10.84 -25.90 0.68
CA GLY A 52 11.84 -25.05 1.30
C GLY A 52 13.27 -25.38 0.90
N GLY A 53 14.22 -24.61 1.45
CA GLY A 53 15.65 -24.72 1.20
C GLY A 53 16.23 -23.42 0.63
N ALA A 54 17.36 -23.54 -0.07
CA ALA A 54 18.05 -22.39 -0.67
C ALA A 54 17.26 -21.84 -1.87
N ALA A 55 16.97 -20.55 -1.84
CA ALA A 55 16.36 -19.84 -2.97
C ALA A 55 17.41 -19.43 -4.00
N THR A 56 17.02 -19.48 -5.27
CA THR A 56 17.83 -19.03 -6.40
C THR A 56 17.31 -17.69 -6.89
N GLN A 57 18.18 -16.69 -6.99
CA GLN A 57 17.86 -15.40 -7.60
C GLN A 57 17.80 -15.55 -9.12
N LEU A 58 16.70 -15.12 -9.73
CA LEU A 58 16.47 -15.23 -11.19
C LEU A 58 16.75 -13.92 -11.93
N THR A 59 16.55 -12.78 -11.25
CA THR A 59 16.83 -11.44 -11.81
C THR A 59 17.92 -10.76 -10.99
N THR A 60 18.76 -9.95 -11.66
CA THR A 60 19.92 -9.29 -11.04
C THR A 60 20.10 -7.88 -11.63
N GLN A 61 19.08 -7.32 -12.25
CA GLN A 61 19.12 -5.97 -12.81
C GLN A 61 18.96 -4.94 -11.71
N ASP A 62 19.52 -3.76 -11.95
CA ASP A 62 19.38 -2.61 -11.05
C ASP A 62 18.01 -1.93 -11.23
N SER A 63 16.95 -2.72 -11.09
CA SER A 63 15.54 -2.39 -11.34
C SER A 63 14.66 -3.10 -10.34
N TYR A 64 13.38 -2.76 -10.30
CA TYR A 64 12.40 -3.43 -9.47
C TYR A 64 11.57 -4.40 -10.31
N GLU A 65 11.59 -5.67 -9.95
CA GLU A 65 10.75 -6.70 -10.52
C GLU A 65 9.62 -7.09 -9.58
N SER A 66 8.45 -7.36 -10.17
CA SER A 66 7.23 -7.72 -9.43
C SER A 66 6.30 -8.64 -10.22
N ASN A 67 5.30 -9.18 -9.53
CA ASN A 67 4.22 -9.98 -10.10
C ASN A 67 4.69 -11.12 -11.03
N PRO A 68 5.59 -12.02 -10.58
CA PRO A 68 5.96 -13.19 -11.36
C PRO A 68 4.75 -14.11 -11.52
N ILE A 69 4.49 -14.59 -12.73
CA ILE A 69 3.47 -15.59 -13.05
C ILE A 69 4.07 -16.70 -13.90
N TRP A 70 3.67 -17.93 -13.63
CA TRP A 70 4.14 -19.10 -14.35
C TRP A 70 3.35 -19.35 -15.64
N SER A 71 4.04 -19.75 -16.72
CA SER A 71 3.36 -20.33 -17.87
C SER A 71 2.66 -21.66 -17.50
N PRO A 72 1.61 -22.07 -18.20
CA PRO A 72 0.86 -23.30 -17.88
C PRO A 72 1.71 -24.57 -17.89
N ASP A 73 2.77 -24.60 -18.69
CA ASP A 73 3.74 -25.71 -18.79
C ASP A 73 4.91 -25.62 -17.79
N GLY A 74 4.95 -24.53 -16.96
CA GLY A 74 5.98 -24.29 -15.97
C GLY A 74 7.37 -23.92 -16.53
N ARG A 75 7.49 -23.63 -17.84
CA ARG A 75 8.79 -23.39 -18.49
C ARG A 75 9.20 -21.93 -18.53
N GLN A 76 8.26 -21.02 -18.35
CA GLN A 76 8.48 -19.58 -18.40
C GLN A 76 7.88 -18.88 -17.19
N ILE A 77 8.45 -17.73 -16.86
CA ILE A 77 7.91 -16.78 -15.88
C ILE A 77 7.75 -15.44 -16.59
N ALA A 78 6.53 -14.87 -16.57
CA ALA A 78 6.31 -13.50 -16.94
C ALA A 78 6.27 -12.63 -15.69
N PHE A 79 6.69 -11.38 -15.77
CA PHE A 79 6.81 -10.46 -14.64
C PHE A 79 6.78 -9.01 -15.11
N ALA A 80 6.54 -8.08 -14.20
CA ALA A 80 6.70 -6.66 -14.44
C ALA A 80 8.10 -6.20 -14.01
N SER A 81 8.70 -5.28 -14.78
CA SER A 81 9.99 -4.66 -14.43
C SER A 81 10.04 -3.20 -14.90
N ASP A 82 10.61 -2.33 -14.06
CA ASP A 82 10.76 -0.89 -14.34
C ASP A 82 12.12 -0.52 -14.95
N ARG A 83 12.87 -1.49 -15.47
CA ARG A 83 14.23 -1.32 -16.02
C ARG A 83 14.33 -0.33 -17.19
N TYR A 84 13.21 0.08 -17.78
CA TYR A 84 13.15 1.10 -18.83
C TYR A 84 12.38 2.37 -18.39
N GLY A 85 12.20 2.56 -17.08
CA GLY A 85 11.66 3.79 -16.49
C GLY A 85 10.21 3.70 -16.00
N ASN A 86 9.45 2.69 -16.46
CA ASN A 86 8.13 2.32 -15.96
C ASN A 86 7.97 0.80 -16.02
N PHE A 87 6.98 0.26 -15.34
CA PHE A 87 6.74 -1.18 -15.36
C PHE A 87 6.21 -1.65 -16.70
N ASP A 88 6.97 -2.53 -17.35
CA ASP A 88 6.60 -3.25 -18.55
C ASP A 88 6.50 -4.75 -18.27
N VAL A 89 5.79 -5.48 -19.13
CA VAL A 89 5.71 -6.95 -19.08
C VAL A 89 6.92 -7.56 -19.75
N PHE A 90 7.58 -8.45 -19.03
CA PHE A 90 8.71 -9.27 -19.48
C PHE A 90 8.37 -10.75 -19.37
N VAL A 91 9.09 -11.56 -20.14
CA VAL A 91 9.08 -13.03 -20.01
C VAL A 91 10.50 -13.56 -20.03
N MET A 92 10.78 -14.60 -19.21
CA MET A 92 12.06 -15.30 -19.14
C MET A 92 11.87 -16.81 -18.98
N PRO A 93 12.88 -17.64 -19.26
CA PRO A 93 12.86 -19.05 -18.88
C PRO A 93 12.71 -19.21 -17.35
N ALA A 94 11.97 -20.22 -16.90
CA ALA A 94 11.71 -20.47 -15.47
C ALA A 94 12.99 -20.77 -14.66
N ASN A 95 14.08 -21.14 -15.31
CA ASN A 95 15.37 -21.38 -14.67
C ASN A 95 16.31 -20.15 -14.72
N GLY A 96 15.76 -18.99 -15.04
CA GLY A 96 16.53 -17.77 -15.24
C GLY A 96 17.12 -17.64 -16.63
N GLY A 97 17.78 -16.53 -16.91
CA GLY A 97 18.37 -16.19 -18.20
C GLY A 97 17.88 -14.85 -18.71
N ALA A 98 18.15 -14.54 -19.96
CA ALA A 98 17.78 -13.26 -20.56
C ALA A 98 16.24 -13.11 -20.61
N ALA A 99 15.74 -12.01 -20.04
CA ALA A 99 14.35 -11.64 -20.12
C ALA A 99 14.05 -10.85 -21.40
N GLN A 100 12.96 -11.19 -22.07
CA GLN A 100 12.45 -10.47 -23.24
C GLN A 100 11.38 -9.46 -22.79
N ARG A 101 11.52 -8.19 -23.16
CA ARG A 101 10.48 -7.16 -23.02
C ARG A 101 9.35 -7.42 -24.01
N LEU A 102 8.10 -7.46 -23.58
CA LEU A 102 6.93 -7.72 -24.40
C LEU A 102 6.11 -6.47 -24.68
N THR A 103 6.09 -5.53 -23.75
CA THR A 103 5.30 -4.30 -23.82
C THR A 103 6.18 -3.07 -23.68
N THR A 104 5.69 -1.91 -24.10
CA THR A 104 6.49 -0.67 -24.20
C THR A 104 5.66 0.60 -24.00
N ASN A 105 4.47 0.50 -23.41
CA ASN A 105 3.65 1.69 -23.14
C ASN A 105 4.27 2.52 -22.01
N SER A 106 4.01 3.81 -21.98
CA SER A 106 4.51 4.71 -20.94
C SER A 106 3.77 4.60 -19.60
N THR A 107 2.65 3.86 -19.54
CA THR A 107 1.94 3.52 -18.30
C THR A 107 2.46 2.23 -17.70
N GLY A 108 2.27 2.02 -16.40
CA GLY A 108 2.65 0.76 -15.76
C GLY A 108 1.78 -0.39 -16.22
N GLU A 109 2.40 -1.51 -16.55
CA GLU A 109 1.78 -2.72 -17.06
C GLU A 109 2.08 -3.89 -16.11
N THR A 110 1.03 -4.55 -15.60
CA THR A 110 1.16 -5.62 -14.60
C THR A 110 0.62 -6.93 -15.17
N PRO A 111 1.46 -7.97 -15.34
CA PRO A 111 1.02 -9.28 -15.80
C PRO A 111 0.07 -9.94 -14.79
N SER A 112 -0.93 -10.63 -15.29
CA SER A 112 -1.98 -11.25 -14.49
C SER A 112 -2.12 -12.75 -14.71
N ALA A 113 -2.09 -13.21 -15.97
CA ALA A 113 -2.18 -14.63 -16.30
C ALA A 113 -1.63 -14.93 -17.69
N PHE A 114 -1.10 -16.13 -17.88
CA PHE A 114 -1.00 -16.71 -19.22
C PHE A 114 -2.35 -17.25 -19.67
N THR A 115 -2.63 -17.23 -20.98
CA THR A 115 -3.74 -18.01 -21.54
C THR A 115 -3.47 -19.51 -21.34
N PRO A 116 -4.50 -20.37 -21.22
CA PRO A 116 -4.31 -21.82 -21.02
C PRO A 116 -3.49 -22.51 -22.12
N ASP A 117 -3.50 -21.98 -23.34
CA ASP A 117 -2.66 -22.47 -24.46
C ASP A 117 -1.21 -21.93 -24.43
N GLY A 118 -0.88 -21.08 -23.45
CA GLY A 118 0.44 -20.49 -23.27
C GLY A 118 0.88 -19.47 -24.33
N LYS A 119 -0.02 -19.02 -25.21
CA LYS A 119 0.36 -18.16 -26.34
C LYS A 119 0.34 -16.66 -26.01
N TYR A 120 -0.44 -16.25 -25.05
CA TYR A 120 -0.59 -14.86 -24.67
C TYR A 120 -0.42 -14.68 -23.15
N ILE A 121 0.00 -13.48 -22.77
CA ILE A 121 0.00 -12.99 -21.41
C ILE A 121 -1.06 -11.90 -21.30
N LEU A 122 -1.99 -12.04 -20.36
CA LEU A 122 -2.92 -11.00 -19.98
C LEU A 122 -2.26 -10.09 -18.95
N PHE A 123 -2.48 -8.80 -19.08
CA PHE A 123 -1.95 -7.81 -18.16
C PHE A 123 -2.94 -6.65 -17.99
N SER A 124 -2.87 -5.99 -16.83
CA SER A 124 -3.65 -4.81 -16.51
C SER A 124 -2.80 -3.56 -16.73
N ALA A 125 -3.39 -2.54 -17.35
CA ALA A 125 -2.75 -1.25 -17.59
C ALA A 125 -3.80 -0.13 -17.65
N ALA A 126 -3.43 1.07 -17.20
CA ALA A 126 -4.26 2.27 -17.35
C ALA A 126 -3.80 3.04 -18.61
N ILE A 127 -4.00 2.45 -19.78
CA ILE A 127 -3.67 3.08 -21.07
C ILE A 127 -4.71 4.16 -21.35
N GLN A 128 -4.24 5.37 -21.53
CA GLN A 128 -5.11 6.53 -21.73
C GLN A 128 -5.73 6.51 -23.12
N ASP A 129 -7.06 6.54 -23.18
CA ASP A 129 -7.80 6.75 -24.40
C ASP A 129 -7.51 8.15 -25.00
N PRO A 130 -7.70 8.33 -26.32
CA PRO A 130 -7.73 9.66 -26.90
C PRO A 130 -8.73 10.56 -26.15
N VAL A 131 -8.39 11.84 -25.99
CA VAL A 131 -9.19 12.81 -25.20
C VAL A 131 -10.66 12.82 -25.62
N GLU A 132 -10.93 12.59 -26.90
CA GLU A 132 -12.29 12.55 -27.46
C GLU A 132 -13.11 11.32 -27.02
N SER A 133 -12.44 10.28 -26.56
CA SER A 133 -13.04 9.00 -26.15
C SER A 133 -12.91 8.74 -24.64
N ALA A 134 -12.19 9.61 -23.91
CA ALA A 134 -11.95 9.43 -22.49
C ALA A 134 -13.24 9.64 -21.71
N LEU A 135 -13.81 8.57 -21.16
CA LEU A 135 -14.94 8.62 -20.23
C LEU A 135 -14.50 9.09 -18.84
N PHE A 136 -13.22 8.86 -18.50
CA PHE A 136 -12.61 9.26 -17.25
C PHE A 136 -11.31 10.01 -17.54
N PRO A 137 -11.20 11.30 -17.17
CA PRO A 137 -10.05 12.15 -17.51
C PRO A 137 -8.75 11.78 -16.78
N ARG A 138 -8.78 10.76 -15.93
CA ARG A 138 -7.59 10.25 -15.20
C ARG A 138 -7.39 8.78 -15.53
N SER A 139 -6.13 8.39 -15.73
CA SER A 139 -5.68 7.00 -15.84
C SER A 139 -5.83 6.22 -14.51
N ALA A 140 -7.02 6.30 -13.93
CA ALA A 140 -7.32 5.85 -12.59
C ALA A 140 -7.73 4.38 -12.54
N MET A 141 -8.29 3.90 -13.63
CA MET A 141 -8.82 2.56 -13.74
C MET A 141 -8.01 1.78 -14.76
N THR A 142 -7.63 0.56 -14.40
CA THR A 142 -6.94 -0.33 -15.32
C THR A 142 -7.92 -0.94 -16.31
N GLU A 143 -7.44 -1.26 -17.49
CA GLU A 143 -8.11 -2.08 -18.49
C GLU A 143 -7.33 -3.39 -18.65
N LEU A 144 -7.95 -4.39 -19.24
CA LEU A 144 -7.33 -5.70 -19.47
C LEU A 144 -6.86 -5.82 -20.92
N TYR A 145 -5.58 -6.13 -21.07
CA TYR A 145 -4.90 -6.33 -22.34
C TYR A 145 -4.27 -7.71 -22.43
N LYS A 146 -3.89 -8.13 -23.63
CA LYS A 146 -3.04 -9.29 -23.87
C LYS A 146 -1.93 -8.98 -24.86
N VAL A 147 -0.80 -9.66 -24.70
CA VAL A 147 0.34 -9.60 -25.62
C VAL A 147 0.82 -11.02 -25.95
N PRO A 148 1.25 -11.31 -27.21
CA PRO A 148 1.84 -12.61 -27.52
C PRO A 148 3.11 -12.86 -26.69
N VAL A 149 3.32 -14.10 -26.23
CA VAL A 149 4.54 -14.49 -25.48
C VAL A 149 5.83 -14.27 -26.30
N THR A 150 5.71 -14.27 -27.62
CA THR A 150 6.82 -13.98 -28.54
C THR A 150 7.04 -12.49 -28.79
N GLY A 151 6.26 -11.62 -28.15
CA GLY A 151 6.18 -10.20 -28.45
C GLY A 151 5.29 -9.91 -29.64
N GLY A 152 4.97 -8.64 -29.85
CA GLY A 152 4.14 -8.19 -30.94
C GLY A 152 3.09 -7.17 -30.49
N ARG A 153 2.00 -7.07 -31.23
CA ARG A 153 0.95 -6.09 -30.96
C ARG A 153 0.15 -6.46 -29.71
N THR A 154 0.00 -5.49 -28.83
CA THR A 154 -0.93 -5.55 -27.69
C THR A 154 -2.38 -5.41 -28.18
N GLU A 155 -3.27 -6.21 -27.62
CA GLU A 155 -4.71 -6.17 -27.89
C GLU A 155 -5.49 -5.96 -26.60
N GLN A 156 -6.47 -5.07 -26.63
CA GLN A 156 -7.41 -4.91 -25.53
C GLN A 156 -8.36 -6.11 -25.45
N VAL A 157 -8.55 -6.67 -24.26
CA VAL A 157 -9.48 -7.77 -23.98
C VAL A 157 -10.76 -7.23 -23.37
N LEU A 158 -10.66 -6.35 -22.37
CA LEU A 158 -11.78 -5.67 -21.72
C LEU A 158 -11.42 -4.20 -21.48
N GLY A 159 -12.35 -3.30 -21.75
CA GLY A 159 -12.30 -1.89 -21.38
C GLY A 159 -12.76 -1.62 -19.94
N THR A 160 -12.97 -2.65 -19.14
CA THR A 160 -13.33 -2.55 -17.71
C THR A 160 -12.24 -3.14 -16.86
N PRO A 161 -12.02 -2.62 -15.63
CA PRO A 161 -11.03 -3.17 -14.72
C PRO A 161 -11.26 -4.65 -14.44
N ALA A 162 -10.24 -5.45 -14.72
CA ALA A 162 -10.21 -6.88 -14.42
C ALA A 162 -8.77 -7.27 -14.05
N GLU A 163 -8.58 -7.65 -12.80
CA GLU A 163 -7.28 -7.98 -12.24
C GLU A 163 -7.26 -9.41 -11.68
N ALA A 164 -6.08 -9.96 -11.40
CA ALA A 164 -5.90 -11.31 -10.85
C ALA A 164 -6.70 -12.38 -11.62
N ILE A 165 -6.44 -12.46 -12.92
CA ILE A 165 -7.15 -13.35 -13.84
C ILE A 165 -6.85 -14.81 -13.53
N CYS A 166 -7.89 -15.64 -13.47
CA CYS A 166 -7.80 -17.10 -13.39
C CYS A 166 -8.71 -17.75 -14.43
N PHE A 167 -8.12 -18.47 -15.38
CA PHE A 167 -8.90 -19.16 -16.44
C PHE A 167 -9.46 -20.49 -15.95
N ASP A 168 -10.58 -20.89 -16.54
CA ASP A 168 -10.98 -22.29 -16.58
C ASP A 168 -10.08 -23.08 -17.57
N LYS A 169 -10.16 -24.40 -17.52
CA LYS A 169 -9.34 -25.26 -18.41
C LYS A 169 -9.64 -25.07 -19.90
N SER A 170 -10.83 -24.63 -20.24
CA SER A 170 -11.22 -24.41 -21.65
C SER A 170 -10.71 -23.08 -22.23
N GLY A 171 -10.36 -22.12 -21.37
CA GLY A 171 -10.03 -20.76 -21.76
C GLY A 171 -11.22 -19.91 -22.18
N ASN A 172 -12.44 -20.46 -22.09
CA ASN A 172 -13.66 -19.76 -22.46
C ASN A 172 -14.27 -18.94 -21.31
N LEU A 173 -13.88 -19.28 -20.09
CA LEU A 173 -14.29 -18.58 -18.88
C LEU A 173 -13.07 -18.15 -18.10
N PHE A 174 -13.05 -16.93 -17.58
CA PHE A 174 -12.10 -16.54 -16.56
C PHE A 174 -12.78 -15.83 -15.40
N PHE A 175 -12.15 -15.96 -14.24
CA PHE A 175 -12.52 -15.31 -13.00
C PHE A 175 -11.56 -14.13 -12.79
N TYR A 176 -12.05 -13.04 -12.23
CA TYR A 176 -11.26 -11.84 -11.98
C TYR A 176 -11.80 -11.08 -10.77
N GLN A 177 -10.96 -10.25 -10.17
CA GLN A 177 -11.41 -9.22 -9.25
C GLN A 177 -11.65 -7.91 -10.00
N ASP A 178 -12.73 -7.21 -9.66
CA ASP A 178 -13.00 -5.88 -10.22
C ASP A 178 -12.19 -4.78 -9.51
N GLN A 179 -12.22 -3.58 -10.07
CA GLN A 179 -11.74 -2.37 -9.43
C GLN A 179 -12.83 -1.30 -9.57
N LYS A 180 -13.40 -0.86 -8.46
CA LYS A 180 -14.48 0.13 -8.41
C LYS A 180 -13.99 1.53 -8.04
N GLY A 181 -12.72 1.65 -7.66
CA GLY A 181 -12.09 2.90 -7.23
C GLY A 181 -10.68 2.70 -6.71
N PHE A 182 -10.14 3.72 -6.05
CA PHE A 182 -8.81 3.69 -5.47
C PHE A 182 -8.84 3.15 -4.05
N GLU A 183 -8.61 1.87 -3.90
CA GLU A 183 -8.34 1.26 -2.60
C GLU A 183 -6.86 0.94 -2.48
N ASP A 184 -6.25 1.33 -1.37
CA ASP A 184 -4.91 0.87 -1.05
C ASP A 184 -4.92 -0.65 -0.84
N GLN A 185 -4.26 -1.37 -1.73
CA GLN A 185 -4.18 -2.84 -1.65
C GLN A 185 -3.46 -3.34 -0.40
N TRP A 186 -2.71 -2.49 0.28
CA TRP A 186 -1.95 -2.82 1.49
C TRP A 186 -2.69 -2.50 2.78
N ARG A 187 -3.86 -1.86 2.69
CA ARG A 187 -4.70 -1.54 3.84
C ARG A 187 -5.08 -2.77 4.67
N LYS A 188 -5.42 -2.54 5.92
CA LYS A 188 -6.02 -3.52 6.83
C LYS A 188 -7.43 -3.06 7.24
N HIS A 189 -8.38 -4.00 7.32
CA HIS A 189 -9.67 -3.81 8.00
C HIS A 189 -10.50 -2.61 7.54
N HIS A 190 -10.74 -2.50 6.25
CA HIS A 190 -11.55 -1.41 5.72
C HIS A 190 -12.74 -1.96 4.91
N THR A 191 -13.92 -1.46 5.18
CA THR A 191 -15.13 -1.70 4.38
C THR A 191 -15.54 -0.41 3.69
N SER A 192 -15.81 -0.48 2.40
CA SER A 192 -16.28 0.67 1.62
C SER A 192 -17.17 0.21 0.46
N SER A 193 -17.82 1.15 -0.19
CA SER A 193 -18.66 0.88 -1.39
C SER A 193 -17.82 0.48 -2.62
N ILE A 194 -16.50 0.63 -2.56
CA ILE A 194 -15.59 0.33 -3.67
C ILE A 194 -14.72 -0.91 -3.42
N THR A 195 -15.05 -1.71 -2.38
CA THR A 195 -14.42 -3.02 -2.17
C THR A 195 -14.61 -3.91 -3.39
N ARG A 196 -13.56 -4.67 -3.72
CA ARG A 196 -13.55 -5.57 -4.87
C ARG A 196 -14.46 -6.76 -4.64
N ASP A 197 -15.07 -7.23 -5.73
CA ASP A 197 -15.81 -8.49 -5.81
C ASP A 197 -15.14 -9.42 -6.82
N ILE A 198 -15.48 -10.71 -6.72
CA ILE A 198 -15.08 -11.71 -7.71
C ILE A 198 -16.17 -11.84 -8.78
N TRP A 199 -15.74 -11.75 -10.02
CA TRP A 199 -16.58 -11.84 -11.20
C TRP A 199 -16.13 -12.96 -12.12
N THR A 200 -17.00 -13.38 -13.02
CA THR A 200 -16.68 -14.22 -14.19
C THR A 200 -16.92 -13.44 -15.47
N TYR A 201 -16.14 -13.79 -16.49
CA TYR A 201 -16.35 -13.35 -17.87
C TYR A 201 -16.35 -14.55 -18.81
N ASP A 202 -17.43 -14.73 -19.58
CA ASP A 202 -17.51 -15.73 -20.65
C ASP A 202 -17.07 -15.08 -21.97
N THR A 203 -15.92 -15.50 -22.50
CA THR A 203 -15.29 -14.93 -23.70
C THR A 203 -16.10 -15.15 -24.97
N ARG A 204 -17.01 -16.14 -24.99
CA ARG A 204 -17.85 -16.45 -26.17
C ARG A 204 -19.10 -15.60 -26.22
N THR A 205 -19.64 -15.22 -25.07
CA THR A 205 -20.91 -14.49 -24.97
C THR A 205 -20.74 -13.04 -24.58
N GLY A 206 -19.53 -12.65 -24.09
CA GLY A 206 -19.27 -11.33 -23.53
C GLY A 206 -19.96 -11.08 -22.19
N LYS A 207 -20.49 -12.11 -21.54
CA LYS A 207 -21.28 -11.96 -20.33
C LYS A 207 -20.39 -11.89 -19.08
N HIS A 208 -20.61 -10.87 -18.26
CA HIS A 208 -20.08 -10.74 -16.91
C HIS A 208 -21.09 -11.25 -15.88
N SER A 209 -20.61 -11.90 -14.81
CA SER A 209 -21.47 -12.31 -13.70
C SER A 209 -20.71 -12.11 -12.37
N ASN A 210 -21.33 -11.38 -11.44
CA ASN A 210 -20.78 -11.19 -10.09
C ASN A 210 -21.06 -12.44 -9.25
N LEU A 211 -20.00 -13.04 -8.70
CA LEU A 211 -20.07 -14.24 -7.85
C LEU A 211 -20.10 -13.93 -6.37
N THR A 212 -19.49 -12.81 -5.95
CA THR A 212 -19.45 -12.42 -4.54
C THR A 212 -20.06 -11.03 -4.39
N ARG A 213 -20.88 -10.85 -3.35
CA ARG A 213 -21.54 -9.58 -3.03
C ARG A 213 -21.41 -9.35 -1.53
N HIS A 214 -20.22 -9.00 -1.13
CA HIS A 214 -19.90 -8.84 0.28
C HIS A 214 -19.49 -7.40 0.59
N ALA A 215 -19.80 -6.90 1.79
CA ALA A 215 -19.40 -5.54 2.20
C ALA A 215 -17.89 -5.38 2.39
N GLY A 216 -17.18 -6.48 2.68
CA GLY A 216 -15.72 -6.54 2.71
C GLY A 216 -15.15 -6.90 1.34
N GLU A 217 -13.84 -6.82 1.22
CA GLU A 217 -13.16 -7.06 -0.04
C GLU A 217 -12.93 -8.54 -0.32
N ASP A 218 -13.17 -8.96 -1.57
CA ASP A 218 -12.90 -10.30 -2.11
C ASP A 218 -11.88 -10.18 -3.24
N ARG A 219 -10.74 -10.92 -3.16
CA ARG A 219 -9.58 -10.81 -4.08
C ARG A 219 -9.02 -12.16 -4.50
N ASN A 220 -8.14 -12.11 -5.52
CA ASN A 220 -7.31 -13.25 -5.97
C ASN A 220 -8.11 -14.54 -6.18
N PRO A 221 -9.05 -14.59 -7.12
CA PRO A 221 -9.80 -15.80 -7.42
C PRO A 221 -8.89 -16.88 -8.03
N ILE A 222 -8.97 -18.10 -7.52
CA ILE A 222 -8.25 -19.27 -8.02
C ILE A 222 -9.23 -20.42 -8.19
N LEU A 223 -9.36 -20.92 -9.42
CA LEU A 223 -10.16 -22.10 -9.70
C LEU A 223 -9.35 -23.35 -9.34
N ALA A 224 -9.94 -24.23 -8.52
CA ALA A 224 -9.33 -25.50 -8.19
C ALA A 224 -9.15 -26.40 -9.43
N PRO A 225 -8.21 -27.36 -9.42
CA PRO A 225 -7.99 -28.27 -10.53
C PRO A 225 -9.19 -29.15 -10.89
N ASP A 226 -10.14 -29.30 -9.96
CA ASP A 226 -11.41 -30.00 -10.20
C ASP A 226 -12.36 -29.20 -11.12
N GLY A 227 -12.10 -27.89 -11.32
CA GLY A 227 -12.94 -26.99 -12.10
C GLY A 227 -14.29 -26.67 -11.45
N GLN A 228 -14.48 -26.99 -10.18
CA GLN A 228 -15.76 -26.87 -9.48
C GLN A 228 -15.71 -25.97 -8.26
N THR A 229 -14.53 -25.79 -7.65
CA THR A 229 -14.34 -25.01 -6.42
C THR A 229 -13.52 -23.77 -6.71
N LEU A 230 -14.02 -22.59 -6.30
CA LEU A 230 -13.29 -21.34 -6.37
C LEU A 230 -12.74 -20.98 -4.98
N TYR A 231 -11.42 -20.72 -4.92
CA TYR A 231 -10.72 -20.18 -3.76
C TYR A 231 -10.46 -18.69 -3.97
N PHE A 232 -10.46 -17.91 -2.90
CA PHE A 232 -10.20 -16.47 -2.96
C PHE A 232 -9.83 -15.92 -1.58
N LEU A 233 -9.28 -14.73 -1.56
CA LEU A 233 -9.02 -13.97 -0.33
C LEU A 233 -10.22 -13.11 0.03
N SER A 234 -10.64 -13.10 1.29
CA SER A 234 -11.79 -12.34 1.76
C SER A 234 -11.61 -11.78 3.17
N GLU A 235 -12.19 -10.61 3.42
CA GLU A 235 -12.28 -9.96 4.74
C GLU A 235 -13.59 -10.29 5.47
N ARG A 236 -14.38 -11.25 5.01
CA ARG A 236 -15.68 -11.59 5.58
C ARG A 236 -15.57 -12.08 7.00
N ASN A 237 -15.75 -11.85 8.00
CA ASN A 237 -15.67 -12.15 9.44
C ASN A 237 -15.07 -11.00 10.25
N GLY A 238 -15.02 -9.79 9.68
CA GLY A 238 -14.62 -8.57 10.36
C GLY A 238 -13.14 -8.54 10.78
N GLY A 239 -12.33 -9.39 10.14
CA GLY A 239 -10.91 -9.53 10.43
C GLY A 239 -10.02 -9.29 9.23
N SER A 240 -8.77 -9.75 9.32
CA SER A 240 -7.82 -9.75 8.22
C SER A 240 -8.26 -10.69 7.10
N PHE A 241 -7.72 -10.47 5.90
CA PHE A 241 -7.88 -11.40 4.79
C PHE A 241 -7.50 -12.82 5.20
N ASN A 242 -8.34 -13.77 4.82
CA ASN A 242 -8.12 -15.20 4.91
C ASN A 242 -8.51 -15.85 3.59
N VAL A 243 -8.08 -17.11 3.38
CA VAL A 243 -8.51 -17.91 2.25
C VAL A 243 -9.90 -18.46 2.52
N TYR A 244 -10.80 -18.27 1.57
CA TYR A 244 -12.14 -18.82 1.53
C TYR A 244 -12.36 -19.61 0.25
N ALA A 245 -13.37 -20.47 0.25
CA ALA A 245 -13.75 -21.22 -0.92
C ALA A 245 -15.27 -21.44 -0.99
N PHE A 246 -15.78 -21.57 -2.22
CA PHE A 246 -17.15 -22.02 -2.46
C PHE A 246 -17.23 -22.90 -3.73
N PRO A 247 -18.21 -23.82 -3.80
CA PRO A 247 -18.53 -24.53 -5.04
C PRO A 247 -19.14 -23.57 -6.06
N LEU A 248 -18.71 -23.60 -7.32
CA LEU A 248 -19.25 -22.72 -8.38
C LEU A 248 -20.76 -22.88 -8.59
N ALA A 249 -21.28 -24.08 -8.32
CA ALA A 249 -22.73 -24.35 -8.38
C ALA A 249 -23.53 -23.68 -7.24
N GLN A 250 -22.85 -23.27 -6.14
CA GLN A 250 -23.46 -22.68 -4.94
C GLN A 250 -22.55 -21.57 -4.40
N PRO A 251 -22.44 -20.41 -5.08
CA PRO A 251 -21.54 -19.34 -4.67
C PRO A 251 -21.83 -18.75 -3.28
N GLU A 252 -23.05 -18.91 -2.79
CA GLU A 252 -23.45 -18.49 -1.44
C GLU A 252 -22.90 -19.40 -0.31
N SER A 253 -22.44 -20.61 -0.64
CA SER A 253 -21.93 -21.59 0.34
C SER A 253 -20.45 -21.38 0.66
N VAL A 254 -20.08 -20.15 1.03
CA VAL A 254 -18.68 -19.77 1.32
C VAL A 254 -18.20 -20.37 2.63
N LYS A 255 -17.01 -21.00 2.61
CA LYS A 255 -16.36 -21.59 3.79
C LYS A 255 -14.95 -21.04 3.95
N ALA A 256 -14.56 -20.76 5.21
CA ALA A 256 -13.19 -20.41 5.54
C ALA A 256 -12.26 -21.63 5.36
N VAL A 257 -11.11 -21.42 4.76
CA VAL A 257 -10.04 -22.40 4.58
C VAL A 257 -8.89 -22.13 5.56
N THR A 258 -8.65 -20.86 5.85
CA THR A 258 -7.67 -20.40 6.86
C THR A 258 -8.37 -19.54 7.92
N ASP A 259 -7.72 -19.40 9.09
CA ASP A 259 -8.27 -18.64 10.23
C ASP A 259 -7.18 -17.84 10.96
N PHE A 260 -6.39 -17.09 10.20
CA PHE A 260 -5.38 -16.18 10.75
C PHE A 260 -6.05 -14.94 11.36
N LYS A 261 -5.56 -14.47 12.51
CA LYS A 261 -6.20 -13.39 13.27
C LYS A 261 -5.45 -12.07 13.23
N THR A 262 -4.13 -12.08 13.07
CA THR A 262 -3.29 -10.91 13.31
C THR A 262 -2.95 -10.14 12.04
N HIS A 263 -2.58 -10.85 10.97
CA HIS A 263 -2.14 -10.27 9.70
C HIS A 263 -2.98 -10.79 8.54
N PRO A 264 -3.08 -10.03 7.43
CA PRO A 264 -3.77 -10.50 6.24
C PRO A 264 -2.98 -11.58 5.50
N VAL A 265 -3.69 -12.60 5.02
CA VAL A 265 -3.18 -13.51 3.99
C VAL A 265 -3.13 -12.76 2.65
N ARG A 266 -2.06 -12.95 1.87
CA ARG A 266 -1.83 -12.26 0.58
C ARG A 266 -1.26 -13.21 -0.46
N PHE A 267 -1.29 -12.82 -1.72
CA PHE A 267 -0.62 -13.51 -2.84
C PHE A 267 -1.05 -14.98 -3.00
N LEU A 268 -2.37 -15.22 -2.99
CA LEU A 268 -2.91 -16.56 -3.12
C LEU A 268 -2.62 -17.13 -4.51
N SER A 269 -2.10 -18.34 -4.56
CA SER A 269 -1.89 -19.15 -5.76
C SER A 269 -2.15 -20.63 -5.48
N MET A 270 -2.30 -21.44 -6.52
CA MET A 270 -2.53 -22.89 -6.40
C MET A 270 -1.88 -23.65 -7.55
N SER A 271 -1.30 -24.78 -7.25
CA SER A 271 -0.76 -25.74 -8.23
C SER A 271 -1.82 -26.66 -8.80
N ASN A 272 -1.51 -27.35 -9.90
CA ASN A 272 -2.40 -28.32 -10.55
C ASN A 272 -2.73 -29.56 -9.69
N ASN A 273 -1.98 -29.80 -8.61
CA ASN A 273 -2.30 -30.86 -7.64
C ASN A 273 -3.12 -30.36 -6.44
N GLY A 274 -3.57 -29.09 -6.46
CA GLY A 274 -4.43 -28.50 -5.43
C GLY A 274 -3.68 -27.97 -4.21
N THR A 275 -2.36 -27.81 -4.26
CA THR A 275 -1.60 -27.19 -3.17
C THR A 275 -1.78 -25.67 -3.25
N LEU A 276 -2.36 -25.10 -2.20
CA LEU A 276 -2.42 -23.65 -1.99
C LEU A 276 -1.05 -23.12 -1.59
N CYS A 277 -0.70 -21.94 -2.08
CA CYS A 277 0.47 -21.19 -1.66
C CYS A 277 0.09 -19.72 -1.44
N TYR A 278 0.54 -19.13 -0.35
CA TYR A 278 0.19 -17.75 0.00
C TYR A 278 1.20 -17.14 0.98
N GLY A 279 1.17 -15.83 1.08
CA GLY A 279 1.94 -15.06 2.06
C GLY A 279 1.17 -14.80 3.34
N TYR A 280 1.84 -14.90 4.47
CA TYR A 280 1.34 -14.48 5.77
C TYR A 280 2.49 -13.94 6.61
N ASP A 281 2.33 -12.76 7.20
CA ASP A 281 3.35 -12.10 8.04
C ASP A 281 4.75 -11.98 7.38
N GLY A 282 4.76 -11.69 6.07
CA GLY A 282 6.00 -11.54 5.30
C GLY A 282 6.69 -12.86 4.91
N GLU A 283 6.10 -14.00 5.25
CA GLU A 283 6.62 -15.35 5.01
C GLU A 283 5.71 -16.14 4.07
N ILE A 284 6.21 -17.24 3.53
CA ILE A 284 5.50 -18.10 2.56
C ILE A 284 4.96 -19.36 3.26
N TYR A 285 3.72 -19.68 2.96
CA TYR A 285 3.04 -20.88 3.45
C TYR A 285 2.47 -21.71 2.30
N THR A 286 2.48 -23.03 2.46
CA THR A 286 1.76 -23.97 1.61
C THR A 286 0.72 -24.75 2.41
N GLN A 287 -0.36 -25.17 1.75
CA GLN A 287 -1.44 -25.92 2.38
C GLN A 287 -2.09 -26.84 1.36
N GLN A 288 -2.27 -28.11 1.67
CA GLN A 288 -2.91 -29.08 0.79
C GLN A 288 -4.14 -29.70 1.45
N GLY A 289 -5.25 -29.72 0.73
CA GLY A 289 -6.53 -30.23 1.24
C GLY A 289 -6.97 -29.52 2.51
N GLY A 290 -7.50 -30.22 3.49
CA GLY A 290 -7.87 -29.70 4.82
C GLY A 290 -6.74 -29.67 5.84
N SER A 291 -5.47 -29.78 5.42
CA SER A 291 -4.32 -29.78 6.34
C SER A 291 -4.08 -28.39 6.96
N ALA A 292 -3.33 -28.36 8.05
CA ALA A 292 -2.85 -27.09 8.62
C ALA A 292 -1.83 -26.41 7.68
N PRO A 293 -1.80 -25.05 7.66
CA PRO A 293 -0.77 -24.30 6.94
C PRO A 293 0.65 -24.74 7.33
N GLN A 294 1.50 -24.91 6.35
CA GLN A 294 2.92 -25.26 6.54
C GLN A 294 3.79 -24.10 6.07
N LYS A 295 4.60 -23.58 7.00
CA LYS A 295 5.57 -22.53 6.67
C LYS A 295 6.70 -23.11 5.82
N VAL A 296 7.01 -22.47 4.71
CA VAL A 296 8.14 -22.81 3.84
C VAL A 296 9.41 -22.19 4.44
N GLN A 297 10.37 -23.03 4.85
CA GLN A 297 11.65 -22.56 5.35
C GLN A 297 12.55 -22.17 4.18
N ILE A 298 12.90 -20.88 4.08
CA ILE A 298 13.63 -20.34 2.94
C ILE A 298 14.95 -19.74 3.41
N GLU A 299 16.02 -20.11 2.72
CA GLU A 299 17.35 -19.55 2.90
C GLU A 299 17.72 -18.75 1.65
N ILE A 300 18.03 -17.46 1.83
CA ILE A 300 18.56 -16.62 0.77
C ILE A 300 20.03 -16.38 1.09
N THR A 301 20.91 -16.99 0.29
CA THR A 301 22.34 -16.71 0.34
C THR A 301 22.62 -15.55 -0.63
N ARG A 302 22.96 -14.41 -0.08
CA ARG A 302 23.35 -13.21 -0.84
C ARG A 302 24.65 -12.70 -0.27
N ASP A 303 25.60 -12.40 -1.15
CA ASP A 303 26.75 -11.56 -0.79
C ASP A 303 26.22 -10.12 -0.63
N ASP A 304 25.81 -9.80 0.59
CA ASP A 304 25.34 -8.47 0.94
C ASP A 304 26.54 -7.71 1.51
N PRO A 305 27.21 -6.86 0.71
CA PRO A 305 28.55 -6.35 1.03
C PRO A 305 28.55 -5.39 2.23
N SER A 306 27.42 -4.95 2.72
CA SER A 306 27.34 -4.25 4.01
C SER A 306 25.92 -4.22 4.57
N GLN A 307 25.81 -4.35 5.91
CA GLN A 307 24.60 -4.04 6.66
C GLN A 307 24.35 -2.51 6.75
N VAL A 308 25.23 -1.72 6.15
CA VAL A 308 25.18 -0.24 6.14
C VAL A 308 25.05 0.22 4.71
N GLU A 309 23.88 0.76 4.36
CA GLU A 309 23.60 1.38 3.09
C GLU A 309 23.71 2.91 3.24
N TYR A 310 24.46 3.55 2.33
CA TYR A 310 24.46 5.01 2.23
C TYR A 310 23.27 5.46 1.40
N LEU A 311 22.23 5.95 2.07
CA LEU A 311 21.04 6.46 1.42
C LEU A 311 21.17 7.95 1.14
N ASN A 312 21.01 8.35 -0.10
CA ASN A 312 20.96 9.76 -0.48
C ASN A 312 19.51 10.22 -0.58
N TYR A 313 19.06 11.07 0.36
CA TYR A 313 17.71 11.60 0.43
C TYR A 313 17.59 12.97 -0.25
N THR A 314 17.86 13.05 -1.53
CA THR A 314 17.71 14.28 -2.32
C THR A 314 16.30 14.51 -2.85
N ASN A 315 15.44 13.50 -2.80
CA ASN A 315 14.04 13.53 -3.25
C ASN A 315 13.18 12.55 -2.44
N GLY A 316 11.88 12.51 -2.73
CA GLY A 316 10.97 11.52 -2.14
C GLY A 316 10.43 11.92 -0.75
N ALA A 317 10.52 13.18 -0.34
CA ALA A 317 9.82 13.65 0.85
C ALA A 317 8.31 13.61 0.62
N THR A 318 7.58 12.94 1.51
CA THR A 318 6.11 12.78 1.44
C THR A 318 5.36 13.91 2.13
N SER A 319 6.02 14.62 3.05
CA SER A 319 5.48 15.76 3.77
C SER A 319 6.61 16.72 4.12
N ALA A 320 6.33 18.01 4.10
CA ALA A 320 7.26 19.04 4.55
C ALA A 320 6.52 20.21 5.19
N THR A 321 7.15 20.83 6.19
CA THR A 321 6.65 22.02 6.89
C THR A 321 7.79 22.92 7.30
N VAL A 322 7.54 24.20 7.38
CA VAL A 322 8.52 25.22 7.82
C VAL A 322 8.13 25.68 9.23
N SER A 323 9.11 25.85 10.11
CA SER A 323 8.87 26.44 11.43
C SER A 323 8.35 27.88 11.31
N PRO A 324 7.53 28.37 12.26
CA PRO A 324 6.99 29.74 12.23
C PRO A 324 8.06 30.85 12.09
N ASP A 325 9.25 30.65 12.62
CA ASP A 325 10.38 31.58 12.48
C ASP A 325 11.17 31.45 11.16
N GLY A 326 10.79 30.47 10.29
CA GLY A 326 11.42 30.23 9.00
C GLY A 326 12.81 29.57 9.06
N LYS A 327 13.31 29.19 10.24
CA LYS A 327 14.70 28.72 10.44
C LYS A 327 14.86 27.21 10.40
N GLN A 328 13.76 26.45 10.45
CA GLN A 328 13.78 25.00 10.44
C GLN A 328 12.80 24.47 9.39
N ILE A 329 13.15 23.38 8.73
CA ILE A 329 12.31 22.65 7.80
C ILE A 329 12.16 21.23 8.34
N GLY A 330 10.94 20.85 8.72
CA GLY A 330 10.59 19.48 9.03
C GLY A 330 10.13 18.75 7.78
N PHE A 331 10.55 17.52 7.60
CA PHE A 331 10.11 16.70 6.46
C PHE A 331 10.06 15.21 6.84
N ILE A 332 9.26 14.46 6.10
CA ILE A 332 9.18 13.01 6.23
C ILE A 332 9.75 12.38 4.97
N ILE A 333 10.67 11.45 5.15
CA ILE A 333 11.22 10.65 4.07
C ILE A 333 11.39 9.21 4.55
N ARG A 334 10.96 8.25 3.72
CA ARG A 334 10.93 6.83 4.07
C ARG A 334 10.21 6.52 5.40
N GLY A 335 9.15 7.25 5.68
CA GLY A 335 8.36 7.07 6.90
C GLY A 335 8.94 7.67 8.18
N GLU A 336 10.13 8.30 8.12
CA GLU A 336 10.78 8.89 9.30
C GLU A 336 10.78 10.40 9.25
N VAL A 337 10.64 11.03 10.41
CA VAL A 337 10.65 12.48 10.58
C VAL A 337 12.08 12.99 10.73
N PHE A 338 12.40 14.01 9.94
CA PHE A 338 13.66 14.77 10.02
C PHE A 338 13.38 16.26 10.16
N VAL A 339 14.33 16.96 10.78
CA VAL A 339 14.34 18.42 10.81
C VAL A 339 15.72 18.91 10.39
N THR A 340 15.75 19.78 9.37
CA THR A 340 16.97 20.46 8.92
C THR A 340 16.93 21.94 9.23
N SER A 341 18.11 22.58 9.37
CA SER A 341 18.22 24.02 9.42
C SER A 341 18.00 24.63 8.04
N ALA A 342 17.35 25.79 7.97
CA ALA A 342 17.28 26.60 6.76
C ALA A 342 18.57 27.39 6.50
N ASP A 343 19.35 27.67 7.55
CA ASP A 343 20.53 28.55 7.50
C ASP A 343 21.84 27.79 7.26
N TYR A 344 21.91 26.49 7.61
CA TYR A 344 23.14 25.70 7.52
C TYR A 344 22.85 24.19 7.37
N ALA A 345 23.82 23.45 6.87
CA ALA A 345 23.70 22.02 6.52
C ALA A 345 23.75 21.10 7.75
N THR A 346 22.76 21.22 8.65
CA THR A 346 22.60 20.32 9.80
C THR A 346 21.19 19.76 9.82
N THR A 347 21.09 18.45 9.74
CA THR A 347 19.81 17.70 9.77
C THR A 347 19.82 16.71 10.91
N LYS A 348 18.70 16.61 11.61
CA LYS A 348 18.50 15.64 12.68
C LYS A 348 17.32 14.72 12.36
N GLN A 349 17.54 13.44 12.50
CA GLN A 349 16.46 12.46 12.53
C GLN A 349 15.73 12.55 13.88
N ILE A 350 14.41 12.68 13.84
CA ILE A 350 13.55 12.83 15.01
C ILE A 350 13.00 11.47 15.45
N THR A 351 12.51 10.68 14.50
CA THR A 351 11.93 9.36 14.76
C THR A 351 12.87 8.25 14.26
N ARG A 352 12.82 7.10 14.92
CA ARG A 352 13.51 5.87 14.54
C ARG A 352 12.62 4.70 14.88
N THR A 353 11.63 4.42 14.04
CA THR A 353 10.67 3.37 14.29
C THR A 353 10.51 2.48 13.06
N PRO A 354 10.07 1.24 13.19
CA PRO A 354 9.72 0.41 12.03
C PRO A 354 8.36 0.78 11.42
N ALA A 355 7.68 1.79 11.97
CA ALA A 355 6.39 2.30 11.54
C ALA A 355 6.56 3.48 10.59
N ASN A 356 5.48 3.88 9.91
CA ASN A 356 5.46 5.11 9.14
C ASN A 356 4.99 6.29 9.99
N GLU A 357 5.55 7.45 9.69
CA GLU A 357 5.08 8.74 10.15
C GLU A 357 4.47 9.53 8.99
N SER A 358 3.48 10.38 9.29
CA SER A 358 2.82 11.23 8.30
C SER A 358 2.33 12.54 8.91
N GLY A 359 2.18 13.57 8.05
CA GLY A 359 1.68 14.88 8.44
C GLY A 359 2.55 15.58 9.48
N LEU A 360 3.01 16.77 9.19
CA LEU A 360 3.89 17.53 10.09
C LEU A 360 3.32 18.91 10.37
N SER A 361 3.42 19.35 11.63
CA SER A 361 3.11 20.72 12.03
C SER A 361 4.03 21.17 13.14
N PHE A 362 4.71 22.31 12.96
CA PHE A 362 5.40 23.00 14.06
C PHE A 362 4.41 23.75 14.93
N ALA A 363 4.64 23.70 16.23
CA ALA A 363 3.99 24.63 17.15
C ALA A 363 4.59 26.05 17.02
N PRO A 364 3.86 27.11 17.41
CA PRO A 364 4.37 28.48 17.38
C PRO A 364 5.63 28.73 18.22
N ASP A 365 5.96 27.81 19.14
CA ASP A 365 7.17 27.88 19.95
C ASP A 365 8.45 27.48 19.20
N ASN A 366 8.36 26.99 17.96
CA ASN A 366 9.45 26.44 17.14
C ASN A 366 10.22 25.26 17.79
N ARG A 367 9.69 24.71 18.89
CA ARG A 367 10.36 23.71 19.76
C ARG A 367 9.52 22.43 19.91
N THR A 368 8.30 22.45 19.38
CA THR A 368 7.38 21.33 19.41
C THR A 368 6.93 21.01 17.98
N LEU A 369 6.95 19.72 17.63
CA LEU A 369 6.54 19.20 16.33
C LEU A 369 5.45 18.14 16.55
N ALA A 370 4.33 18.25 15.85
CA ALA A 370 3.27 17.25 15.83
C ALA A 370 3.35 16.43 14.54
N TYR A 371 3.05 15.14 14.64
CA TYR A 371 2.95 14.21 13.53
C TYR A 371 2.04 13.04 13.88
N ALA A 372 1.61 12.29 12.88
CA ALA A 372 0.93 11.02 13.05
C ALA A 372 1.90 9.87 12.86
N SER A 373 1.71 8.77 13.62
CA SER A 373 2.51 7.54 13.52
C SER A 373 1.62 6.32 13.68
N GLU A 374 1.90 5.26 12.90
CA GLU A 374 1.18 3.98 12.98
C GLU A 374 1.84 2.96 13.92
N ARG A 375 2.80 3.38 14.76
CA ARG A 375 3.63 2.50 15.62
C ARG A 375 2.84 1.61 16.61
N ASN A 376 1.58 1.90 16.83
CA ASN A 376 0.68 1.10 17.68
C ASN A 376 -0.38 0.32 16.88
N GLY A 377 -0.13 0.11 15.58
CA GLY A 377 -0.99 -0.66 14.68
C GLY A 377 -2.09 0.16 13.98
N ASN A 378 -2.26 1.43 14.33
CA ASN A 378 -3.09 2.41 13.64
C ASN A 378 -2.56 3.82 13.86
N TRP A 379 -2.99 4.76 13.02
CA TRP A 379 -2.53 6.14 13.03
C TRP A 379 -2.97 6.88 14.29
N GLN A 380 -1.99 7.36 15.07
CA GLN A 380 -2.21 8.16 16.28
C GLN A 380 -1.30 9.39 16.27
N LEU A 381 -1.67 10.42 17.06
CA LEU A 381 -0.95 11.70 17.12
C LEU A 381 0.17 11.65 18.16
N TYR A 382 1.33 12.13 17.76
CA TYR A 382 2.52 12.26 18.59
C TYR A 382 3.04 13.69 18.59
N LEU A 383 3.73 14.05 19.66
CA LEU A 383 4.53 15.26 19.76
C LEU A 383 5.99 14.90 19.99
N ALA A 384 6.88 15.54 19.26
CA ALA A 384 8.30 15.61 19.58
C ALA A 384 8.62 17.00 20.16
N LYS A 385 9.32 17.05 21.29
CA LYS A 385 9.65 18.30 21.99
C LYS A 385 11.13 18.36 22.31
N ILE A 386 11.75 19.53 22.11
CA ILE A 386 13.09 19.81 22.58
C ILE A 386 13.06 19.90 24.11
N ALA A 387 13.74 18.95 24.79
CA ALA A 387 13.63 18.83 26.24
C ALA A 387 14.44 19.87 27.02
N ARG A 388 15.62 20.27 26.49
CA ARG A 388 16.52 21.19 27.16
C ARG A 388 16.29 22.62 26.68
N LYS A 389 16.26 23.57 27.61
CA LYS A 389 16.05 24.99 27.30
C LYS A 389 17.22 25.59 26.52
N GLU A 390 18.45 25.08 26.77
CA GLU A 390 19.68 25.51 26.16
C GLU A 390 19.79 25.13 24.69
N ASP A 391 19.08 24.07 24.26
CA ASP A 391 19.08 23.64 22.88
C ASP A 391 18.26 24.62 22.03
N PRO A 392 18.86 25.26 21.00
CA PRO A 392 18.19 26.35 20.29
C PRO A 392 17.09 25.92 19.33
N ASN A 393 17.25 24.75 18.71
CA ASN A 393 16.37 24.22 17.66
C ASN A 393 16.52 22.69 17.55
N PHE A 394 15.66 22.04 16.75
CA PHE A 394 15.72 20.59 16.56
C PHE A 394 17.04 20.09 15.96
N PRO A 395 17.62 20.69 14.90
CA PRO A 395 18.88 20.22 14.35
C PRO A 395 20.01 20.11 15.38
N ASN A 396 20.05 21.02 16.36
CA ASN A 396 21.05 21.05 17.41
C ASN A 396 20.56 20.52 18.77
N ALA A 397 19.35 19.98 18.85
CA ALA A 397 18.83 19.45 20.10
C ALA A 397 19.61 18.23 20.57
N THR A 398 20.01 18.22 21.84
CA THR A 398 20.70 17.08 22.45
C THR A 398 19.71 16.02 22.93
N ILE A 399 18.54 16.43 23.40
CA ILE A 399 17.48 15.54 23.89
C ILE A 399 16.14 15.96 23.28
N ILE A 400 15.51 15.03 22.57
CA ILE A 400 14.14 15.14 22.08
C ILE A 400 13.29 14.14 22.85
N LYS A 401 12.13 14.59 23.35
CA LYS A 401 11.15 13.74 23.99
C LYS A 401 9.94 13.58 23.08
N GLU A 402 9.54 12.35 22.88
CA GLU A 402 8.28 12.02 22.17
C GLU A 402 7.20 11.65 23.18
N GLU A 403 5.98 12.06 22.91
CA GLU A 403 4.81 11.67 23.70
C GLU A 403 3.59 11.43 22.80
N VAL A 404 2.78 10.43 23.14
CA VAL A 404 1.47 10.26 22.49
C VAL A 404 0.53 11.36 22.99
N LEU A 405 -0.17 12.01 22.08
CA LEU A 405 -0.96 13.20 22.40
C LEU A 405 -2.33 12.87 23.01
N LEU A 406 -2.95 11.80 22.53
CA LEU A 406 -4.24 11.29 22.99
C LEU A 406 -4.12 9.79 23.28
N PRO A 407 -4.97 9.24 24.16
CA PRO A 407 -5.02 7.78 24.37
C PRO A 407 -5.22 7.03 23.06
N SER A 408 -4.51 5.91 22.91
CA SER A 408 -4.65 5.04 21.75
C SER A 408 -6.07 4.49 21.68
N THR A 409 -6.63 4.48 20.48
CA THR A 409 -7.95 3.96 20.15
C THR A 409 -7.90 3.19 18.85
N THR A 410 -8.99 2.54 18.45
CA THR A 410 -9.14 1.92 17.13
C THR A 410 -9.41 2.95 16.03
N VAL A 411 -9.67 4.19 16.40
CA VAL A 411 -9.97 5.30 15.49
C VAL A 411 -8.65 5.90 14.99
N GLU A 412 -8.51 6.07 13.69
CA GLU A 412 -7.31 6.66 13.07
C GLU A 412 -7.31 8.19 13.20
N ARG A 413 -6.14 8.76 13.46
CA ARG A 413 -5.94 10.21 13.61
C ARG A 413 -4.70 10.63 12.83
N ALA A 414 -4.88 11.58 11.91
CA ALA A 414 -3.83 12.02 10.99
C ALA A 414 -3.85 13.53 10.75
N CYS A 415 -2.91 14.03 9.96
CA CYS A 415 -2.83 15.41 9.48
C CYS A 415 -2.89 16.47 10.58
N PRO A 416 -2.08 16.40 11.65
CA PRO A 416 -2.12 17.38 12.73
C PRO A 416 -1.72 18.78 12.25
N GLN A 417 -2.40 19.84 12.76
CA GLN A 417 -2.03 21.23 12.56
C GLN A 417 -2.25 22.04 13.83
N PHE A 418 -1.20 22.68 14.35
CA PHE A 418 -1.34 23.62 15.46
C PHE A 418 -2.14 24.84 15.05
N SER A 419 -2.96 25.33 15.96
CA SER A 419 -3.55 26.66 15.81
C SER A 419 -2.46 27.73 15.85
N PRO A 420 -2.61 28.86 15.12
CA PRO A 420 -1.65 29.97 15.17
C PRO A 420 -1.34 30.51 16.55
N ASP A 421 -2.30 30.45 17.49
CA ASP A 421 -2.10 30.87 18.89
C ASP A 421 -1.46 29.78 19.78
N GLY A 422 -1.24 28.57 19.22
CA GLY A 422 -0.60 27.45 19.92
C GLY A 422 -1.41 26.76 21.00
N LYS A 423 -2.69 27.11 21.16
CA LYS A 423 -3.53 26.53 22.22
C LYS A 423 -4.23 25.25 21.82
N GLU A 424 -4.38 25.02 20.54
CA GLU A 424 -5.15 23.93 20.00
C GLU A 424 -4.39 23.18 18.89
N LEU A 425 -4.79 21.94 18.64
CA LEU A 425 -4.33 21.12 17.54
C LEU A 425 -5.54 20.57 16.79
N ALA A 426 -5.64 20.90 15.51
CA ALA A 426 -6.61 20.28 14.62
C ALA A 426 -6.03 18.98 14.04
N PHE A 427 -6.88 18.01 13.73
CA PHE A 427 -6.51 16.77 13.09
C PHE A 427 -7.70 16.15 12.37
N ILE A 428 -7.43 15.22 11.46
CA ILE A 428 -8.46 14.44 10.79
C ILE A 428 -8.61 13.10 11.51
N GLU A 429 -9.86 12.73 11.81
CA GLU A 429 -10.24 11.45 12.40
C GLU A 429 -10.98 10.60 11.36
N ASP A 430 -10.59 9.31 11.24
CA ASP A 430 -11.14 8.35 10.26
C ASP A 430 -11.17 8.88 8.82
N ARG A 431 -10.23 9.73 8.45
CA ARG A 431 -10.09 10.39 7.12
C ARG A 431 -11.20 11.36 6.74
N ILE A 432 -12.28 11.48 7.52
CA ILE A 432 -13.49 12.21 7.14
C ILE A 432 -13.93 13.30 8.11
N ARG A 433 -13.47 13.29 9.35
CA ARG A 433 -13.90 14.25 10.38
C ARG A 433 -12.77 15.18 10.77
N LEU A 434 -13.00 16.47 10.66
CA LEU A 434 -12.12 17.48 11.25
C LEU A 434 -12.43 17.61 12.75
N MET A 435 -11.41 17.40 13.56
CA MET A 435 -11.47 17.46 15.02
C MET A 435 -10.49 18.51 15.55
N VAL A 436 -10.74 19.06 16.70
CA VAL A 436 -9.83 19.98 17.40
C VAL A 436 -9.63 19.54 18.85
N LEU A 437 -8.38 19.42 19.23
CA LEU A 437 -7.94 19.15 20.59
C LEU A 437 -7.47 20.45 21.26
N ASN A 438 -8.02 20.77 22.41
CA ASN A 438 -7.46 21.79 23.29
C ASN A 438 -6.26 21.17 24.05
N LEU A 439 -5.07 21.77 23.87
CA LEU A 439 -3.81 21.20 24.36
C LEU A 439 -3.67 21.25 25.89
N GLU A 440 -4.32 22.20 26.55
CA GLU A 440 -4.32 22.34 28.01
C GLU A 440 -5.32 21.39 28.66
N THR A 441 -6.58 21.45 28.25
CA THR A 441 -7.68 20.72 28.87
C THR A 441 -7.81 19.28 28.38
N LYS A 442 -7.13 18.93 27.28
CA LYS A 442 -7.21 17.63 26.57
C LYS A 442 -8.62 17.29 26.06
N LYS A 443 -9.51 18.26 25.99
CA LYS A 443 -10.84 18.07 25.41
C LYS A 443 -10.80 18.13 23.89
N VAL A 444 -11.45 17.16 23.26
CA VAL A 444 -11.64 17.12 21.80
C VAL A 444 -13.04 17.60 21.46
N ARG A 445 -13.14 18.41 20.39
CA ARG A 445 -14.43 18.81 19.80
C ARG A 445 -14.43 18.48 18.31
N GLN A 446 -15.59 18.16 17.80
CA GLN A 446 -15.83 17.89 16.40
C GLN A 446 -16.15 19.18 15.63
N ILE A 447 -15.56 19.34 14.46
CA ILE A 447 -15.82 20.47 13.55
C ILE A 447 -16.71 20.04 12.40
N THR A 448 -16.40 18.89 11.75
CA THR A 448 -17.24 18.31 10.69
C THR A 448 -17.71 16.91 11.09
N ASP A 449 -18.89 16.50 10.63
CA ASP A 449 -19.51 15.23 11.00
C ASP A 449 -19.09 14.05 10.10
N GLY A 450 -18.27 14.31 9.08
CA GLY A 450 -17.82 13.32 8.11
C GLY A 450 -18.77 13.09 6.94
N SER A 451 -19.95 13.73 6.92
CA SER A 451 -20.92 13.57 5.83
C SER A 451 -20.52 14.25 4.52
N THR A 452 -19.51 15.10 4.57
CA THR A 452 -19.04 15.96 3.48
C THR A 452 -17.73 15.50 2.85
N TRP A 453 -17.27 14.30 3.17
CA TRP A 453 -16.08 13.71 2.57
C TRP A 453 -16.19 12.18 2.46
N TYR A 454 -15.51 11.59 1.48
CA TYR A 454 -15.42 10.15 1.31
C TYR A 454 -14.05 9.66 1.78
N SER A 455 -14.02 8.68 2.68
CA SER A 455 -12.78 8.10 3.21
C SER A 455 -11.88 7.48 2.13
N THR A 456 -12.46 7.11 0.99
CA THR A 456 -11.77 6.58 -0.18
C THR A 456 -10.89 7.60 -0.90
N ASN A 457 -11.16 8.89 -0.69
CA ASN A 457 -10.36 9.97 -1.29
C ASN A 457 -9.10 10.31 -0.46
N GLY A 458 -8.84 9.58 0.63
CA GLY A 458 -7.80 9.95 1.60
C GLY A 458 -8.25 11.09 2.50
N GLU A 459 -7.28 11.75 3.12
CA GLU A 459 -7.53 12.93 3.96
C GLU A 459 -7.76 14.17 3.09
N PHE A 460 -8.69 15.04 3.51
CA PHE A 460 -8.89 16.33 2.85
C PHE A 460 -7.94 17.41 3.37
N SER A 461 -7.65 18.40 2.55
CA SER A 461 -6.83 19.54 2.96
C SER A 461 -7.65 20.54 3.76
N TYR A 462 -7.05 21.08 4.81
CA TYR A 462 -7.63 22.16 5.61
C TYR A 462 -6.53 23.11 6.12
N ALA A 463 -6.91 24.31 6.53
CA ALA A 463 -5.99 25.27 7.15
C ALA A 463 -6.72 26.16 8.17
N TRP A 464 -6.02 26.49 9.26
CA TRP A 464 -6.46 27.48 10.23
C TRP A 464 -6.44 28.89 9.66
N SER A 465 -7.41 29.72 10.07
CA SER A 465 -7.30 31.16 9.90
C SER A 465 -6.23 31.75 10.83
N PRO A 466 -5.57 32.86 10.46
CA PRO A 466 -4.53 33.48 11.30
C PRO A 466 -5.00 33.84 12.72
N ASP A 467 -6.30 34.13 12.91
CA ASP A 467 -6.90 34.46 14.20
C ASP A 467 -7.38 33.23 15.00
N SER A 468 -7.09 32.02 14.51
CA SER A 468 -7.48 30.73 15.14
C SER A 468 -8.99 30.53 15.30
N LYS A 469 -9.84 31.23 14.54
CA LYS A 469 -11.32 31.17 14.70
C LYS A 469 -12.03 30.39 13.61
N TRP A 470 -11.38 30.17 12.47
CA TRP A 470 -11.97 29.55 11.30
C TRP A 470 -11.06 28.49 10.70
N PHE A 471 -11.67 27.58 9.94
CA PHE A 471 -10.99 26.70 8.99
C PHE A 471 -11.46 26.99 7.58
N THR A 472 -10.52 26.98 6.64
CA THR A 472 -10.84 26.70 5.24
C THR A 472 -10.50 25.24 4.97
N LEU A 473 -11.34 24.53 4.19
CA LEU A 473 -11.19 23.09 3.94
C LEU A 473 -11.75 22.68 2.59
N GLU A 474 -11.28 21.54 2.11
CA GLU A 474 -11.92 20.81 1.01
C GLU A 474 -13.15 20.06 1.54
N PHE A 475 -14.24 20.08 0.79
CA PHE A 475 -15.43 19.31 1.13
C PHE A 475 -16.25 19.01 -0.13
N ILE A 476 -17.08 17.98 -0.08
CA ILE A 476 -17.99 17.60 -1.15
C ILE A 476 -19.36 18.17 -0.82
N GLY A 477 -19.73 19.25 -1.50
CA GLY A 477 -20.99 19.98 -1.26
C GLY A 477 -22.21 19.27 -1.84
N ASN A 478 -22.05 18.51 -2.90
CA ASN A 478 -23.11 17.77 -3.57
C ASN A 478 -22.77 16.28 -3.66
N LYS A 479 -23.59 15.42 -3.06
CA LYS A 479 -23.38 13.96 -3.05
C LYS A 479 -23.45 13.28 -4.42
N HIS A 480 -23.96 13.97 -5.43
CA HIS A 480 -24.02 13.50 -6.82
C HIS A 480 -22.83 13.95 -7.66
N ASP A 481 -21.97 14.81 -7.10
CA ASP A 481 -20.79 15.35 -7.76
C ASP A 481 -19.54 14.95 -6.93
N PRO A 482 -18.59 14.19 -7.48
CA PRO A 482 -17.39 13.78 -6.77
C PRO A 482 -16.37 14.90 -6.60
N TYR A 483 -16.63 16.09 -7.16
CA TYR A 483 -15.70 17.22 -7.11
C TYR A 483 -15.73 17.93 -5.76
N SER A 484 -14.55 18.26 -5.27
CA SER A 484 -14.40 19.03 -4.03
C SER A 484 -14.56 20.52 -4.29
N ASP A 485 -15.29 21.16 -3.39
CA ASP A 485 -15.37 22.61 -3.24
C ASP A 485 -14.50 23.09 -2.07
N ILE A 486 -14.26 24.38 -2.00
CA ILE A 486 -13.62 25.04 -0.87
C ILE A 486 -14.68 25.59 0.08
N GLY A 487 -14.57 25.22 1.33
CA GLY A 487 -15.47 25.63 2.40
C GLY A 487 -14.79 26.50 3.46
N LEU A 488 -15.63 27.25 4.18
CA LEU A 488 -15.27 27.96 5.40
C LEU A 488 -16.15 27.47 6.55
N VAL A 489 -15.55 27.13 7.69
CA VAL A 489 -16.27 26.62 8.87
C VAL A 489 -15.69 27.21 10.15
N SER A 490 -16.54 27.50 11.15
CA SER A 490 -16.08 27.99 12.45
C SER A 490 -15.25 26.95 13.20
N ALA A 491 -14.14 27.35 13.78
CA ALA A 491 -13.31 26.50 14.62
C ALA A 491 -13.98 26.11 15.97
N GLN A 492 -15.10 26.71 16.32
CA GLN A 492 -15.88 26.34 17.50
C GLN A 492 -16.74 25.08 17.27
N GLY A 493 -16.91 24.63 16.03
CA GLY A 493 -17.83 23.57 15.66
C GLY A 493 -19.29 24.00 15.64
N ASN A 494 -20.19 23.04 15.42
CA ASN A 494 -21.66 23.24 15.41
C ASN A 494 -22.14 24.34 14.42
N SER A 495 -21.40 24.56 13.34
CA SER A 495 -21.77 25.50 12.29
C SER A 495 -21.75 24.82 10.92
N PRO A 496 -22.63 25.22 9.99
CA PRO A 496 -22.58 24.69 8.63
C PRO A 496 -21.30 25.14 7.93
N ILE A 497 -20.84 24.34 6.97
CA ILE A 497 -19.78 24.73 6.04
C ILE A 497 -20.37 25.73 5.04
N ILE A 498 -19.74 26.88 4.92
CA ILE A 498 -20.07 27.90 3.92
C ILE A 498 -19.30 27.54 2.65
N ASN A 499 -20.00 27.19 1.57
CA ASN A 499 -19.37 26.90 0.28
C ASN A 499 -18.89 28.21 -0.37
N LEU A 500 -17.59 28.29 -0.66
CA LEU A 500 -16.97 29.47 -1.24
C LEU A 500 -16.81 29.38 -2.76
N THR A 501 -16.73 28.19 -3.33
CA THR A 501 -16.50 28.01 -4.78
C THR A 501 -17.75 27.61 -5.54
N ASN A 502 -18.49 26.61 -5.12
CA ASN A 502 -19.75 26.14 -5.72
C ASN A 502 -19.70 26.10 -7.26
N SER A 503 -18.65 25.52 -7.82
CA SER A 503 -18.29 25.76 -9.22
C SER A 503 -18.44 24.54 -10.15
N GLY A 504 -18.67 23.35 -9.64
CA GLY A 504 -18.67 22.10 -10.42
C GLY A 504 -17.29 21.71 -10.98
N TYR A 505 -16.21 22.37 -10.56
CA TYR A 505 -14.83 22.02 -10.85
C TYR A 505 -14.12 21.58 -9.58
N MET A 506 -13.17 20.64 -9.71
CA MET A 506 -12.36 20.25 -8.57
C MET A 506 -11.55 21.42 -8.05
N SER A 507 -11.69 21.71 -6.76
CA SER A 507 -10.94 22.75 -6.06
C SER A 507 -10.31 22.17 -4.80
N GLY A 508 -9.02 22.49 -4.55
CA GLY A 508 -8.28 21.86 -3.47
C GLY A 508 -7.17 22.71 -2.87
N SER A 509 -6.55 22.18 -1.82
CA SER A 509 -5.40 22.78 -1.12
C SER A 509 -5.64 24.22 -0.64
N PRO A 510 -6.74 24.54 0.05
CA PRO A 510 -7.05 25.91 0.46
C PRO A 510 -6.11 26.40 1.56
N ARG A 511 -5.74 27.68 1.52
CA ARG A 511 -4.95 28.35 2.54
C ARG A 511 -5.39 29.79 2.71
N PHE A 512 -5.39 30.30 3.93
CA PHE A 512 -5.57 31.72 4.16
C PHE A 512 -4.37 32.54 3.67
N ALA A 513 -4.62 33.71 3.16
CA ALA A 513 -3.65 34.69 2.68
C ALA A 513 -4.06 36.10 3.08
N LEU A 514 -3.15 37.08 2.92
CA LEU A 514 -3.38 38.49 3.23
C LEU A 514 -3.97 38.70 4.63
N ASP A 515 -3.30 38.09 5.64
CA ASP A 515 -3.71 38.13 7.05
C ASP A 515 -5.15 37.67 7.30
N GLY A 516 -5.61 36.70 6.52
CA GLY A 516 -6.96 36.15 6.63
C GLY A 516 -8.02 36.81 5.74
N ASN A 517 -7.66 37.83 4.98
CA ASN A 517 -8.58 38.56 4.09
C ASN A 517 -8.81 37.88 2.73
N ALA A 518 -8.05 36.82 2.41
CA ALA A 518 -8.19 36.04 1.19
C ALA A 518 -7.94 34.53 1.44
N ILE A 519 -8.44 33.70 0.53
CA ILE A 519 -8.16 32.26 0.49
C ILE A 519 -7.57 31.96 -0.88
N LEU A 520 -6.39 31.34 -0.90
CA LEU A 520 -5.75 30.76 -2.06
C LEU A 520 -6.12 29.28 -2.15
N PHE A 521 -6.42 28.81 -3.35
CA PHE A 521 -6.72 27.40 -3.60
C PHE A 521 -6.33 27.00 -5.04
N LYS A 522 -6.19 25.72 -5.28
CA LYS A 522 -6.01 25.15 -6.63
C LYS A 522 -7.37 24.85 -7.24
N THR A 523 -7.51 24.97 -8.56
CA THR A 523 -8.74 24.60 -9.27
C THR A 523 -8.41 24.14 -10.69
N GLU A 524 -9.20 23.21 -11.21
CA GLU A 524 -9.09 22.68 -12.58
C GLU A 524 -9.98 23.48 -13.57
N ARG A 525 -10.46 24.66 -13.19
CA ARG A 525 -11.41 25.46 -13.99
C ARG A 525 -10.91 25.83 -15.38
N TYR A 526 -9.60 25.94 -15.57
CA TYR A 526 -9.00 26.39 -16.83
C TYR A 526 -7.98 25.37 -17.40
N GLY A 527 -8.07 24.09 -17.03
CA GLY A 527 -7.21 23.02 -17.51
C GLY A 527 -6.09 22.63 -16.59
#